data_8f64bed38c332eac17923a1ce7ebf2c3
#
_entry.id   8f64bed38c332eac17923a1ce7ebf2c3
#
_cell.length_a   1.000
_cell.length_b   1.000
_cell.length_c   1.000
_cell.angle_alpha   90.00
_cell.angle_beta   90.00
_cell.angle_gamma   90.00
#
_symmetry.space_group_name_H-M   'P 1'
#
loop_
_entity.id
_entity.type
_entity.pdbx_description
1 polymer ?
#
loop_
_entity_poly.entity_id
_entity_poly.type
_entity_poly.pdbx_seq_one_letter_code
_entity_poly.pdbx_strand_id
1 'polypeptide(L)'
;MGTKRTDDDDSPPPPGVKRWIISCDESGTGGKPFYGFGSLWSPDQRRGDFAAMITDLRERYRYPYEIKWNKVNDANLKFYKALVESFFKTNYLAFHCLVVRMADVDLTHHSGSWDLARQKHFTRLLTNKIQRCLTAYPERAQTFRIWVDPIQSSYGKADEVVEIIANHVLKKLFGQVRSVDRVFTRDSKDTPSIGLCDVLLGAVMETWQKDSQREAKVELRQWIADHLGWPSLNHDTHKNEVKFNVWYFYDPTAGAPRAVKTEPVKLKYPLPQTVRRASNR
;
A
#
# COMPACT_ATOMS: atom_id res chain seq x y z
N MET A 1 -6.49 -34.94 6.38
CA MET A 1 -6.33 -34.79 4.93
C MET A 1 -6.58 -33.34 4.58
N GLY A 2 -5.52 -32.55 4.40
CA GLY A 2 -5.64 -31.16 3.96
C GLY A 2 -5.83 -31.15 2.45
N THR A 3 -6.99 -30.72 2.00
CA THR A 3 -7.21 -30.38 0.58
C THR A 3 -6.22 -29.31 0.19
N LYS A 4 -5.27 -29.61 -0.71
CA LYS A 4 -4.47 -28.60 -1.42
C LYS A 4 -5.47 -27.62 -2.05
N ARG A 5 -5.54 -26.41 -1.50
CA ARG A 5 -6.25 -25.31 -2.16
C ARG A 5 -5.53 -25.07 -3.48
N THR A 6 -6.17 -25.39 -4.59
CA THR A 6 -5.67 -25.07 -5.93
C THR A 6 -5.56 -23.53 -6.02
N ASP A 7 -4.40 -23.06 -6.50
CA ASP A 7 -4.12 -21.64 -6.70
C ASP A 7 -4.90 -21.09 -7.90
N ASP A 8 -6.22 -21.01 -7.78
CA ASP A 8 -7.09 -20.44 -8.81
C ASP A 8 -7.20 -18.92 -8.60
N ASP A 9 -6.03 -18.23 -8.72
CA ASP A 9 -5.93 -16.77 -8.57
C ASP A 9 -6.57 -16.02 -9.75
N ASP A 10 -6.78 -16.67 -10.88
CA ASP A 10 -7.33 -16.07 -12.09
C ASP A 10 -8.85 -16.20 -12.22
N SER A 11 -9.52 -16.86 -11.26
CA SER A 11 -10.98 -16.93 -11.30
C SER A 11 -11.60 -15.54 -11.28
N PRO A 12 -12.51 -15.21 -12.22
CA PRO A 12 -13.21 -13.91 -12.22
C PRO A 12 -14.06 -13.75 -10.95
N PRO A 13 -14.34 -12.51 -10.51
CA PRO A 13 -15.27 -12.29 -9.42
C PRO A 13 -16.67 -12.74 -9.82
N PRO A 14 -17.53 -13.13 -8.85
CA PRO A 14 -18.92 -13.40 -9.13
C PRO A 14 -19.61 -12.23 -9.86
N PRO A 15 -20.61 -12.47 -10.72
CA PRO A 15 -21.36 -11.41 -11.38
C PRO A 15 -21.89 -10.37 -10.38
N GLY A 16 -21.75 -9.10 -10.71
CA GLY A 16 -22.18 -7.99 -9.85
C GLY A 16 -21.26 -7.67 -8.67
N VAL A 17 -20.23 -8.45 -8.42
CA VAL A 17 -19.25 -8.22 -7.35
C VAL A 17 -18.02 -7.48 -7.90
N LYS A 18 -17.71 -6.32 -7.33
CA LYS A 18 -16.47 -5.61 -7.63
C LYS A 18 -15.32 -6.18 -6.80
N ARG A 19 -14.32 -6.73 -7.47
CA ARG A 19 -13.09 -7.16 -6.80
C ARG A 19 -12.02 -6.07 -6.88
N TRP A 20 -11.33 -5.88 -5.76
CA TRP A 20 -10.13 -5.06 -5.66
C TRP A 20 -8.89 -5.95 -5.49
N ILE A 21 -7.82 -5.60 -6.16
CA ILE A 21 -6.48 -6.13 -5.92
C ILE A 21 -5.71 -5.12 -5.08
N ILE A 22 -5.12 -5.60 -3.98
CA ILE A 22 -4.31 -4.79 -3.07
C ILE A 22 -2.93 -5.42 -3.02
N SER A 23 -1.95 -4.78 -3.66
CA SER A 23 -0.56 -5.24 -3.65
C SER A 23 0.20 -4.55 -2.54
N CYS A 24 0.82 -5.31 -1.64
CA CYS A 24 1.39 -4.83 -0.40
C CYS A 24 2.88 -5.14 -0.31
N ASP A 25 3.59 -4.26 0.39
CA ASP A 25 4.99 -4.42 0.73
C ASP A 25 5.29 -3.82 2.11
N GLU A 26 6.42 -4.22 2.72
CA GLU A 26 6.89 -3.73 4.00
C GLU A 26 8.29 -3.10 3.90
N SER A 27 8.60 -2.14 4.77
CA SER A 27 9.89 -1.46 4.79
C SER A 27 10.31 -1.09 6.21
N GLY A 28 11.63 -1.06 6.46
CA GLY A 28 12.18 -0.62 7.74
C GLY A 28 12.16 -1.68 8.83
N THR A 29 11.95 -2.96 8.52
CA THR A 29 11.85 -4.05 9.51
C THR A 29 13.18 -4.45 10.16
N GLY A 30 14.31 -3.97 9.66
CA GLY A 30 15.67 -4.29 10.12
C GLY A 30 16.22 -3.37 11.23
N GLY A 31 15.44 -3.00 12.26
CA GLY A 31 15.93 -2.20 13.39
C GLY A 31 16.07 -0.70 13.13
N LYS A 32 15.44 -0.18 12.07
CA LYS A 32 15.38 1.24 11.76
C LYS A 32 14.43 1.99 12.71
N PRO A 33 14.60 3.32 12.92
CA PRO A 33 13.72 4.11 13.78
C PRO A 33 12.24 4.09 13.37
N PHE A 34 11.96 3.89 12.07
CA PHE A 34 10.62 3.76 11.52
C PHE A 34 10.51 2.47 10.71
N TYR A 35 9.34 1.86 10.78
CA TYR A 35 8.90 0.84 9.81
C TYR A 35 7.57 1.24 9.20
N GLY A 36 7.25 0.66 8.08
CA GLY A 36 6.00 0.98 7.39
C GLY A 36 5.52 -0.12 6.49
N PHE A 37 4.24 0.00 6.14
CA PHE A 37 3.55 -0.88 5.21
C PHE A 37 2.93 -0.05 4.10
N GLY A 38 3.09 -0.52 2.87
CA GLY A 38 2.46 0.05 1.68
C GLY A 38 1.36 -0.84 1.15
N SER A 39 0.39 -0.22 0.49
CA SER A 39 -0.66 -0.92 -0.24
C SER A 39 -1.02 -0.15 -1.51
N LEU A 40 -0.86 -0.79 -2.67
CA LEU A 40 -1.27 -0.29 -3.98
C LEU A 40 -2.60 -0.94 -4.36
N TRP A 41 -3.59 -0.13 -4.65
CA TRP A 41 -4.97 -0.54 -4.91
C TRP A 41 -5.32 -0.39 -6.38
N SER A 42 -5.92 -1.42 -6.97
CA SER A 42 -6.46 -1.38 -8.32
C SER A 42 -7.74 -2.23 -8.41
N PRO A 43 -8.72 -1.86 -9.25
CA PRO A 43 -9.82 -2.77 -9.58
C PRO A 43 -9.29 -3.98 -10.36
N ASP A 44 -9.77 -5.18 -10.05
CA ASP A 44 -9.35 -6.43 -10.71
C ASP A 44 -9.55 -6.37 -12.24
N GLN A 45 -10.65 -5.80 -12.69
CA GLN A 45 -10.93 -5.62 -14.12
C GLN A 45 -9.94 -4.70 -14.87
N ARG A 46 -9.07 -3.98 -14.14
CA ARG A 46 -8.04 -3.11 -14.72
C ARG A 46 -6.64 -3.74 -14.67
N ARG A 47 -6.53 -5.04 -14.33
CA ARG A 47 -5.24 -5.78 -14.33
C ARG A 47 -4.55 -5.74 -15.69
N GLY A 48 -5.31 -5.96 -16.76
CA GLY A 48 -4.78 -5.92 -18.11
C GLY A 48 -4.22 -4.55 -18.51
N ASP A 49 -4.95 -3.47 -18.15
CA ASP A 49 -4.50 -2.10 -18.43
C ASP A 49 -3.21 -1.77 -17.63
N PHE A 50 -3.13 -2.24 -16.38
CA PHE A 50 -1.92 -2.07 -15.59
C PHE A 50 -0.74 -2.84 -16.19
N ALA A 51 -0.96 -4.10 -16.59
CA ALA A 51 0.08 -4.91 -17.23
C ALA A 51 0.57 -4.28 -18.55
N ALA A 52 -0.35 -3.79 -19.39
CA ALA A 52 -0.01 -3.09 -20.63
C ALA A 52 0.82 -1.81 -20.37
N MET A 53 0.45 -1.03 -19.36
CA MET A 53 1.20 0.16 -18.94
C MET A 53 2.64 -0.19 -18.54
N ILE A 54 2.83 -1.25 -17.77
CA ILE A 54 4.17 -1.69 -17.34
C ILE A 54 4.98 -2.20 -18.53
N THR A 55 4.37 -2.95 -19.47
CA THR A 55 5.02 -3.46 -20.67
C THR A 55 5.49 -2.30 -21.54
N ASP A 56 4.64 -1.32 -21.84
CA ASP A 56 4.99 -0.11 -22.62
C ASP A 56 6.16 0.66 -21.97
N LEU A 57 6.15 0.82 -20.66
CA LEU A 57 7.24 1.49 -19.97
C LEU A 57 8.55 0.69 -20.05
N ARG A 58 8.49 -0.63 -19.86
CA ARG A 58 9.67 -1.49 -19.98
C ARG A 58 10.28 -1.45 -21.39
N GLU A 59 9.47 -1.52 -22.41
CA GLU A 59 9.90 -1.43 -23.81
C GLU A 59 10.51 -0.05 -24.12
N ARG A 60 9.82 1.02 -23.79
CA ARG A 60 10.23 2.42 -24.04
C ARG A 60 11.58 2.76 -23.40
N TYR A 61 11.80 2.29 -22.16
CA TYR A 61 13.02 2.57 -21.40
C TYR A 61 14.02 1.42 -21.42
N ARG A 62 13.74 0.31 -22.13
CA ARG A 62 14.57 -0.90 -22.18
C ARG A 62 14.92 -1.42 -20.78
N TYR A 63 13.91 -1.49 -19.89
CA TYR A 63 14.07 -1.90 -18.49
C TYR A 63 13.41 -3.27 -18.22
N PRO A 64 14.12 -4.40 -18.43
CA PRO A 64 13.56 -5.74 -18.23
C PRO A 64 13.63 -6.22 -16.78
N TYR A 65 14.23 -5.41 -15.90
CA TYR A 65 14.53 -5.82 -14.54
C TYR A 65 13.32 -5.70 -13.60
N GLU A 66 13.45 -6.30 -12.43
CA GLU A 66 12.50 -6.15 -11.33
C GLU A 66 12.36 -4.68 -10.93
N ILE A 67 11.13 -4.23 -10.72
CA ILE A 67 10.81 -2.90 -10.20
C ILE A 67 10.97 -2.95 -8.68
N LYS A 68 11.99 -2.25 -8.15
CA LYS A 68 12.28 -2.25 -6.72
C LYS A 68 13.01 -0.96 -6.30
N TRP A 69 12.66 -0.44 -5.12
CA TRP A 69 13.23 0.80 -4.60
C TRP A 69 14.76 0.73 -4.45
N ASN A 70 15.28 -0.39 -3.98
CA ASN A 70 16.72 -0.56 -3.80
C ASN A 70 17.52 -0.57 -5.12
N LYS A 71 16.85 -0.78 -6.26
CA LYS A 71 17.45 -0.78 -7.60
C LYS A 71 17.48 0.60 -8.27
N VAL A 72 16.84 1.61 -7.67
CA VAL A 72 16.84 2.98 -8.22
C VAL A 72 18.27 3.55 -8.24
N ASN A 73 18.72 3.98 -9.41
CA ASN A 73 20.02 4.61 -9.66
C ASN A 73 19.95 5.54 -10.87
N ASP A 74 21.03 6.27 -11.16
CA ASP A 74 21.05 7.28 -12.22
C ASP A 74 20.76 6.71 -13.61
N ALA A 75 21.23 5.50 -13.91
CA ALA A 75 21.06 4.87 -15.21
C ALA A 75 19.58 4.54 -15.52
N ASN A 76 18.77 4.26 -14.48
CA ASN A 76 17.37 3.88 -14.65
C ASN A 76 16.35 4.90 -14.10
N LEU A 77 16.81 6.05 -13.62
CA LEU A 77 15.96 7.08 -13.02
C LEU A 77 14.83 7.54 -13.95
N LYS A 78 15.09 7.65 -15.25
CA LYS A 78 14.08 8.02 -16.27
C LYS A 78 12.92 7.03 -16.29
N PHE A 79 13.19 5.73 -16.19
CA PHE A 79 12.17 4.69 -16.09
C PHE A 79 11.33 4.87 -14.83
N TYR A 80 11.97 5.03 -13.67
CA TYR A 80 11.25 5.18 -12.40
C TYR A 80 10.42 6.47 -12.32
N LYS A 81 10.92 7.58 -12.88
CA LYS A 81 10.13 8.82 -13.01
C LYS A 81 8.90 8.61 -13.88
N ALA A 82 9.03 7.93 -15.02
CA ALA A 82 7.91 7.64 -15.90
C ALA A 82 6.90 6.68 -15.26
N LEU A 83 7.37 5.69 -14.49
CA LEU A 83 6.53 4.78 -13.72
C LEU A 83 5.69 5.52 -12.68
N VAL A 84 6.31 6.40 -11.89
CA VAL A 84 5.64 7.26 -10.91
C VAL A 84 4.64 8.20 -11.57
N GLU A 85 5.03 8.84 -12.68
CA GLU A 85 4.13 9.72 -13.43
C GLU A 85 2.92 8.96 -13.97
N SER A 86 3.11 7.74 -14.48
CA SER A 86 2.02 6.87 -14.94
C SER A 86 1.08 6.49 -13.79
N PHE A 87 1.61 6.22 -12.59
CA PHE A 87 0.78 6.03 -11.40
C PHE A 87 -0.11 7.25 -11.14
N PHE A 88 0.45 8.45 -11.13
CA PHE A 88 -0.33 9.67 -10.84
C PHE A 88 -1.36 10.00 -11.92
N LYS A 89 -1.06 9.75 -13.20
CA LYS A 89 -2.00 9.91 -14.33
C LYS A 89 -3.13 8.89 -14.32
N THR A 90 -2.93 7.73 -13.73
CA THR A 90 -3.88 6.61 -13.73
C THR A 90 -4.88 6.75 -12.59
N ASN A 91 -6.10 7.16 -12.88
CA ASN A 91 -7.14 7.49 -11.89
C ASN A 91 -7.68 6.29 -11.08
N TYR A 92 -7.51 5.05 -11.57
CA TYR A 92 -7.96 3.84 -10.89
C TYR A 92 -6.91 3.25 -9.93
N LEU A 93 -5.68 3.76 -9.93
CA LEU A 93 -4.65 3.37 -8.98
C LEU A 93 -4.67 4.29 -7.76
N ALA A 94 -4.52 3.71 -6.58
CA ALA A 94 -4.35 4.44 -5.34
C ALA A 94 -3.24 3.80 -4.50
N PHE A 95 -2.50 4.61 -3.76
CA PHE A 95 -1.48 4.17 -2.84
C PHE A 95 -1.79 4.65 -1.42
N HIS A 96 -1.70 3.72 -0.46
CA HIS A 96 -1.85 4.03 0.95
C HIS A 96 -0.71 3.39 1.73
N CYS A 97 -0.10 4.14 2.63
CA CYS A 97 0.91 3.59 3.52
C CYS A 97 0.67 3.99 4.98
N LEU A 98 1.20 3.16 5.86
CA LEU A 98 1.28 3.38 7.29
C LEU A 98 2.74 3.53 7.67
N VAL A 99 3.10 4.61 8.35
CA VAL A 99 4.43 4.86 8.91
C VAL A 99 4.33 4.78 10.42
N VAL A 100 5.15 3.94 11.03
CA VAL A 100 5.18 3.70 12.48
C VAL A 100 6.57 4.05 13.01
N ARG A 101 6.64 4.92 14.03
CA ARG A 101 7.87 5.16 14.78
C ARG A 101 7.99 4.09 15.86
N MET A 102 9.13 3.37 15.87
CA MET A 102 9.32 2.27 16.83
C MET A 102 9.24 2.73 18.28
N ALA A 103 9.78 3.92 18.59
CA ALA A 103 9.75 4.48 19.93
C ALA A 103 8.33 4.79 20.45
N ASP A 104 7.33 4.88 19.57
CA ASP A 104 5.94 5.19 19.92
C ASP A 104 5.08 3.91 20.07
N VAL A 105 5.71 2.71 19.95
CA VAL A 105 5.00 1.43 20.06
C VAL A 105 5.16 0.87 21.47
N ASP A 106 4.04 0.75 22.18
CA ASP A 106 4.01 0.04 23.45
C ASP A 106 3.84 -1.47 23.21
N LEU A 107 4.93 -2.22 23.40
CA LEU A 107 4.92 -3.68 23.21
C LEU A 107 4.08 -4.45 24.21
N THR A 108 3.66 -3.83 25.34
CA THR A 108 2.74 -4.49 26.28
C THR A 108 1.41 -4.85 25.64
N HIS A 109 0.93 -4.00 24.72
CA HIS A 109 -0.26 -4.26 23.90
C HIS A 109 -0.06 -5.32 22.79
N HIS A 110 1.18 -5.81 22.66
CA HIS A 110 1.59 -6.77 21.63
C HIS A 110 2.28 -8.01 22.23
N SER A 111 1.99 -8.32 23.52
CA SER A 111 2.58 -9.47 24.22
C SER A 111 4.13 -9.48 24.17
N GLY A 112 4.77 -8.32 24.15
CA GLY A 112 6.22 -8.16 24.05
C GLY A 112 6.81 -8.46 22.66
N SER A 113 5.99 -8.71 21.62
CA SER A 113 6.44 -9.18 20.32
C SER A 113 6.37 -8.08 19.24
N TRP A 114 7.52 -7.74 18.66
CA TRP A 114 7.60 -6.85 17.49
C TRP A 114 6.90 -7.45 16.26
N ASP A 115 6.96 -8.76 16.10
CA ASP A 115 6.31 -9.44 14.99
C ASP A 115 4.79 -9.31 15.08
N LEU A 116 4.21 -9.52 16.27
CA LEU A 116 2.79 -9.31 16.50
C LEU A 116 2.38 -7.84 16.33
N ALA A 117 3.22 -6.89 16.78
CA ALA A 117 2.98 -5.46 16.58
C ALA A 117 2.88 -5.12 15.09
N ARG A 118 3.85 -5.58 14.29
CA ARG A 118 3.88 -5.38 12.83
C ARG A 118 2.67 -5.99 12.15
N GLN A 119 2.30 -7.23 12.47
CA GLN A 119 1.11 -7.87 11.92
C GLN A 119 -0.18 -7.08 12.23
N LYS A 120 -0.34 -6.59 13.46
CA LYS A 120 -1.49 -5.77 13.85
C LYS A 120 -1.52 -4.45 13.08
N HIS A 121 -0.39 -3.78 12.92
CA HIS A 121 -0.30 -2.52 12.17
C HIS A 121 -0.59 -2.72 10.69
N PHE A 122 -0.05 -3.77 10.07
CA PHE A 122 -0.35 -4.13 8.69
C PHE A 122 -1.84 -4.40 8.50
N THR A 123 -2.42 -5.25 9.34
CA THR A 123 -3.86 -5.56 9.29
C THR A 123 -4.70 -4.31 9.48
N ARG A 124 -4.27 -3.37 10.35
CA ARG A 124 -4.96 -2.09 10.60
C ARG A 124 -4.94 -1.18 9.38
N LEU A 125 -3.82 -1.10 8.65
CA LEU A 125 -3.77 -0.38 7.37
C LEU A 125 -4.82 -0.93 6.40
N LEU A 126 -4.87 -2.23 6.20
CA LEU A 126 -5.79 -2.89 5.27
C LEU A 126 -7.26 -2.69 5.70
N THR A 127 -7.59 -3.03 6.92
CA THR A 127 -8.97 -2.97 7.43
C THR A 127 -9.55 -1.56 7.41
N ASN A 128 -8.76 -0.53 7.77
CA ASN A 128 -9.20 0.85 7.70
C ASN A 128 -9.53 1.31 6.27
N LYS A 129 -8.75 0.87 5.28
CA LYS A 129 -9.00 1.25 3.88
C LYS A 129 -10.15 0.45 3.28
N ILE A 130 -10.24 -0.85 3.57
CA ILE A 130 -11.38 -1.69 3.16
C ILE A 130 -12.68 -1.14 3.75
N GLN A 131 -12.69 -0.84 5.05
CA GLN A 131 -13.85 -0.23 5.72
C GLN A 131 -14.35 1.02 4.99
N ARG A 132 -13.44 1.90 4.55
CA ARG A 132 -13.80 3.11 3.80
C ARG A 132 -14.41 2.81 2.45
N CYS A 133 -13.85 1.83 1.70
CA CYS A 133 -14.44 1.40 0.44
C CYS A 133 -15.87 0.88 0.64
N LEU A 134 -16.07 0.04 1.67
CA LEU A 134 -17.40 -0.51 1.99
C LEU A 134 -18.38 0.57 2.44
N THR A 135 -17.92 1.54 3.25
CA THR A 135 -18.76 2.66 3.70
C THR A 135 -19.11 3.64 2.57
N ALA A 136 -18.15 3.88 1.64
CA ALA A 136 -18.37 4.81 0.54
C ALA A 136 -19.36 4.28 -0.53
N TYR A 137 -19.50 2.97 -0.62
CA TYR A 137 -20.34 2.31 -1.62
C TYR A 137 -21.10 1.12 -1.00
N PRO A 138 -22.00 1.38 -0.03
CA PRO A 138 -22.69 0.32 0.72
C PRO A 138 -23.62 -0.54 -0.16
N GLU A 139 -24.09 0.02 -1.28
CA GLU A 139 -24.95 -0.66 -2.25
C GLU A 139 -24.22 -1.63 -3.18
N ARG A 140 -22.87 -1.63 -3.15
CA ARG A 140 -22.06 -2.46 -4.05
C ARG A 140 -21.48 -3.65 -3.32
N ALA A 141 -21.74 -4.84 -3.83
CA ALA A 141 -21.00 -6.01 -3.39
C ALA A 141 -19.53 -5.88 -3.77
N GLN A 142 -18.64 -5.94 -2.78
CA GLN A 142 -17.20 -5.76 -2.97
C GLN A 142 -16.42 -6.88 -2.28
N THR A 143 -15.34 -7.34 -2.92
CA THR A 143 -14.37 -8.27 -2.35
C THR A 143 -12.96 -7.73 -2.53
N PHE A 144 -12.04 -8.15 -1.66
CA PHE A 144 -10.68 -7.66 -1.63
C PHE A 144 -9.72 -8.86 -1.67
N ARG A 145 -8.86 -8.88 -2.68
CA ARG A 145 -7.79 -9.85 -2.84
C ARG A 145 -6.47 -9.16 -2.55
N ILE A 146 -5.66 -9.74 -1.68
CA ILE A 146 -4.45 -9.11 -1.19
C ILE A 146 -3.26 -9.92 -1.68
N TRP A 147 -2.30 -9.26 -2.31
CA TRP A 147 -1.01 -9.80 -2.73
C TRP A 147 0.07 -9.20 -1.87
N VAL A 148 0.87 -10.04 -1.24
CA VAL A 148 1.96 -9.61 -0.36
C VAL A 148 3.28 -10.17 -0.87
N ASP A 149 4.36 -9.36 -0.82
CA ASP A 149 5.72 -9.91 -0.94
C ASP A 149 5.96 -10.87 0.24
N PRO A 150 6.85 -11.89 0.13
CA PRO A 150 7.12 -12.80 1.23
C PRO A 150 7.37 -12.06 2.55
N ILE A 151 6.43 -12.18 3.48
CA ILE A 151 6.48 -11.51 4.79
C ILE A 151 7.58 -12.18 5.63
N GLN A 152 8.53 -11.39 6.12
CA GLN A 152 9.50 -11.84 7.10
C GLN A 152 8.83 -11.95 8.48
N SER A 153 8.25 -13.10 8.76
CA SER A 153 7.57 -13.40 10.03
C SER A 153 8.06 -14.72 10.61
N SER A 154 8.17 -14.78 11.94
CA SER A 154 8.41 -16.02 12.66
C SER A 154 7.18 -16.95 12.66
N TYR A 155 6.01 -16.44 12.28
CA TYR A 155 4.80 -17.23 12.16
C TYR A 155 4.72 -17.87 10.77
N GLY A 156 4.85 -19.20 10.70
CA GLY A 156 4.48 -19.93 9.49
C GLY A 156 3.02 -19.60 9.13
N LYS A 157 2.74 -19.18 7.86
CA LYS A 157 1.40 -18.80 7.38
C LYS A 157 0.92 -17.39 7.82
N ALA A 158 1.84 -16.42 7.83
CA ALA A 158 1.52 -15.03 8.16
C ALA A 158 0.38 -14.45 7.29
N ASP A 159 0.26 -14.88 6.04
CA ASP A 159 -0.82 -14.55 5.10
C ASP A 159 -2.20 -15.04 5.57
N GLU A 160 -2.31 -16.29 6.04
CA GLU A 160 -3.57 -16.83 6.59
C GLU A 160 -3.99 -16.04 7.86
N VAL A 161 -3.04 -15.66 8.71
CA VAL A 161 -3.31 -14.87 9.92
C VAL A 161 -3.87 -13.50 9.56
N VAL A 162 -3.28 -12.82 8.57
CA VAL A 162 -3.79 -11.53 8.08
C VAL A 162 -5.21 -11.65 7.52
N GLU A 163 -5.51 -12.70 6.73
CA GLU A 163 -6.84 -12.96 6.19
C GLU A 163 -7.88 -13.14 7.30
N ILE A 164 -7.56 -13.99 8.30
CA ILE A 164 -8.47 -14.29 9.42
C ILE A 164 -8.76 -13.04 10.25
N ILE A 165 -7.72 -12.30 10.64
CA ILE A 165 -7.88 -11.11 11.48
C ILE A 165 -8.66 -10.02 10.73
N ALA A 166 -8.31 -9.77 9.46
CA ALA A 166 -9.00 -8.77 8.65
C ALA A 166 -10.49 -9.10 8.51
N ASN A 167 -10.83 -10.33 8.14
CA ASN A 167 -12.23 -10.75 8.02
C ASN A 167 -12.99 -10.71 9.37
N HIS A 168 -12.33 -11.03 10.48
CA HIS A 168 -12.95 -10.92 11.81
C HIS A 168 -13.31 -9.48 12.16
N VAL A 169 -12.39 -8.53 11.93
CA VAL A 169 -12.63 -7.10 12.17
C VAL A 169 -13.76 -6.58 11.27
N LEU A 170 -13.71 -6.89 9.98
CA LEU A 170 -14.71 -6.41 9.01
C LEU A 170 -16.09 -7.03 9.25
N LYS A 171 -16.17 -8.29 9.68
CA LYS A 171 -17.43 -8.93 10.06
C LYS A 171 -18.10 -8.21 11.24
N LYS A 172 -17.33 -7.81 12.26
CA LYS A 172 -17.87 -7.05 13.40
C LYS A 172 -18.45 -5.69 12.98
N LEU A 173 -17.87 -5.05 11.97
CA LEU A 173 -18.26 -3.71 11.52
C LEU A 173 -19.42 -3.73 10.52
N PHE A 174 -19.50 -4.73 9.64
CA PHE A 174 -20.40 -4.75 8.49
C PHE A 174 -21.31 -5.96 8.42
N GLY A 175 -21.19 -6.93 9.33
CA GLY A 175 -21.95 -8.17 9.29
C GLY A 175 -21.59 -9.11 8.12
N GLN A 176 -20.70 -8.70 7.21
CA GLN A 176 -20.30 -9.49 6.04
C GLN A 176 -19.37 -10.63 6.47
N VAL A 177 -19.65 -11.84 5.99
CA VAL A 177 -18.93 -13.04 6.42
C VAL A 177 -17.49 -13.08 5.91
N ARG A 178 -17.22 -12.51 4.72
CA ARG A 178 -15.90 -12.57 4.07
C ARG A 178 -15.70 -11.43 3.09
N SER A 179 -15.18 -10.31 3.56
CA SER A 179 -14.84 -9.17 2.71
C SER A 179 -13.48 -9.39 2.02
N VAL A 180 -12.48 -9.90 2.76
CA VAL A 180 -11.21 -10.33 2.17
C VAL A 180 -11.39 -11.73 1.59
N ASP A 181 -11.30 -11.82 0.26
CA ASP A 181 -11.44 -13.07 -0.48
C ASP A 181 -10.28 -14.01 -0.16
N ARG A 182 -9.05 -13.50 -0.33
CA ARG A 182 -7.82 -14.26 -0.03
C ARG A 182 -6.61 -13.35 0.09
N VAL A 183 -5.61 -13.79 0.87
CA VAL A 183 -4.26 -13.25 0.90
C VAL A 183 -3.33 -14.24 0.21
N PHE A 184 -2.52 -13.76 -0.75
CA PHE A 184 -1.55 -14.55 -1.51
C PHE A 184 -0.16 -13.98 -1.34
N THR A 185 0.79 -14.82 -1.02
CA THR A 185 2.21 -14.49 -1.13
C THR A 185 2.62 -14.60 -2.59
N ARG A 186 3.23 -13.52 -3.14
CA ARG A 186 3.68 -13.43 -4.53
C ARG A 186 5.07 -12.83 -4.61
N ASP A 187 5.89 -13.35 -5.51
CA ASP A 187 7.21 -12.76 -5.79
C ASP A 187 7.04 -11.41 -6.52
N SER A 188 7.67 -10.36 -5.98
CA SER A 188 7.69 -9.02 -6.56
C SER A 188 8.31 -8.98 -7.96
N LYS A 189 9.19 -9.94 -8.32
CA LYS A 189 9.77 -10.06 -9.68
C LYS A 189 8.70 -10.29 -10.74
N ASP A 190 7.70 -11.12 -10.41
CA ASP A 190 6.62 -11.51 -11.32
C ASP A 190 5.35 -10.67 -11.12
N THR A 191 5.34 -9.83 -10.07
CA THR A 191 4.18 -9.02 -9.71
C THR A 191 4.53 -7.52 -9.69
N PRO A 192 4.53 -6.84 -10.85
CA PRO A 192 4.94 -5.43 -10.97
C PRO A 192 4.17 -4.46 -10.08
N SER A 193 2.95 -4.80 -9.66
CA SER A 193 2.17 -3.98 -8.73
C SER A 193 2.74 -3.98 -7.32
N ILE A 194 3.32 -5.09 -6.86
CA ILE A 194 4.11 -5.12 -5.62
C ILE A 194 5.37 -4.26 -5.78
N GLY A 195 6.06 -4.37 -6.93
CA GLY A 195 7.23 -3.54 -7.21
C GLY A 195 6.92 -2.04 -7.21
N LEU A 196 5.80 -1.62 -7.81
CA LEU A 196 5.37 -0.21 -7.73
C LEU A 196 5.03 0.19 -6.28
N CYS A 197 4.41 -0.70 -5.51
CA CYS A 197 4.15 -0.47 -4.09
C CYS A 197 5.45 -0.26 -3.31
N ASP A 198 6.47 -1.12 -3.53
CA ASP A 198 7.81 -1.00 -2.92
C ASP A 198 8.49 0.33 -3.27
N VAL A 199 8.41 0.76 -4.54
CA VAL A 199 9.00 2.05 -4.96
C VAL A 199 8.34 3.23 -4.24
N LEU A 200 7.02 3.27 -4.15
CA LEU A 200 6.29 4.35 -3.48
C LEU A 200 6.51 4.32 -1.96
N LEU A 201 6.46 3.13 -1.36
CA LEU A 201 6.73 2.94 0.07
C LEU A 201 8.18 3.30 0.41
N GLY A 202 9.14 2.80 -0.36
CA GLY A 202 10.57 3.07 -0.16
C GLY A 202 10.89 4.56 -0.21
N ALA A 203 10.27 5.29 -1.14
CA ALA A 203 10.41 6.74 -1.23
C ALA A 203 9.92 7.45 0.03
N VAL A 204 8.73 7.07 0.54
CA VAL A 204 8.20 7.61 1.79
C VAL A 204 9.12 7.25 2.95
N MET A 205 9.44 5.97 3.12
CA MET A 205 10.20 5.48 4.28
C MET A 205 11.61 6.05 4.34
N GLU A 206 12.35 6.15 3.22
CA GLU A 206 13.67 6.79 3.24
C GLU A 206 13.60 8.29 3.57
N THR A 207 12.51 8.98 3.26
CA THR A 207 12.31 10.38 3.67
C THR A 207 12.12 10.48 5.19
N TRP A 208 11.35 9.58 5.80
CA TRP A 208 11.15 9.52 7.25
C TRP A 208 12.43 9.11 8.00
N GLN A 209 13.18 8.16 7.45
CA GLN A 209 14.42 7.65 8.05
C GLN A 209 15.63 8.57 7.82
N LYS A 210 15.57 9.47 6.84
CA LYS A 210 16.68 10.33 6.41
C LYS A 210 17.91 9.53 5.96
N ASP A 211 17.68 8.34 5.40
CA ASP A 211 18.74 7.35 5.18
C ASP A 211 19.57 7.56 3.92
N SER A 212 18.94 7.78 2.76
CA SER A 212 19.70 7.77 1.51
C SER A 212 20.11 9.15 1.04
N GLN A 213 21.40 9.28 0.70
CA GLN A 213 21.98 10.41 0.01
C GLN A 213 22.24 10.13 -1.48
N ARG A 214 21.81 8.96 -2.02
CA ARG A 214 21.94 8.64 -3.44
C ARG A 214 21.11 9.62 -4.27
N GLU A 215 21.76 10.34 -5.18
CA GLU A 215 21.16 11.42 -5.94
C GLU A 215 19.88 11.00 -6.67
N ALA A 216 19.92 9.88 -7.40
CA ALA A 216 18.74 9.35 -8.10
C ALA A 216 17.54 9.10 -7.17
N LYS A 217 17.78 8.60 -5.96
CA LYS A 217 16.71 8.37 -4.99
C LYS A 217 16.18 9.68 -4.39
N VAL A 218 17.06 10.64 -4.12
CA VAL A 218 16.67 11.98 -3.67
C VAL A 218 15.79 12.64 -4.73
N GLU A 219 16.23 12.59 -5.99
CA GLU A 219 15.49 13.15 -7.12
C GLU A 219 14.14 12.48 -7.33
N LEU A 220 14.06 11.15 -7.20
CA LEU A 220 12.80 10.43 -7.34
C LEU A 220 11.82 10.73 -6.17
N ARG A 221 12.31 10.86 -4.93
CA ARG A 221 11.50 11.33 -3.79
C ARG A 221 10.92 12.71 -4.03
N GLN A 222 11.75 13.65 -4.51
CA GLN A 222 11.29 15.00 -4.83
C GLN A 222 10.26 14.95 -5.97
N TRP A 223 10.50 14.13 -7.00
CA TRP A 223 9.55 13.94 -8.11
C TRP A 223 8.18 13.46 -7.63
N ILE A 224 8.12 12.54 -6.66
CA ILE A 224 6.86 12.11 -6.04
C ILE A 224 6.22 13.25 -5.25
N ALA A 225 7.00 13.97 -4.44
CA ALA A 225 6.53 15.10 -3.64
C ALA A 225 5.94 16.22 -4.52
N ASP A 226 6.60 16.54 -5.65
CA ASP A 226 6.11 17.52 -6.62
C ASP A 226 4.74 17.15 -7.21
N HIS A 227 4.49 15.86 -7.43
CA HIS A 227 3.17 15.39 -7.89
C HIS A 227 2.06 15.55 -6.85
N LEU A 228 2.43 15.64 -5.58
CA LEU A 228 1.54 15.87 -4.43
C LEU A 228 1.41 17.33 -4.05
N GLY A 229 2.24 18.21 -4.63
CA GLY A 229 2.36 19.60 -4.25
C GLY A 229 2.98 19.78 -2.86
N TRP A 230 3.88 18.88 -2.46
CA TRP A 230 4.55 18.85 -1.17
C TRP A 230 6.04 19.20 -1.27
N PRO A 231 6.61 19.81 -0.21
CA PRO A 231 8.06 20.05 -0.15
C PRO A 231 8.85 18.74 0.07
N SER A 232 8.25 17.73 0.71
CA SER A 232 8.86 16.41 0.95
C SER A 232 7.79 15.38 1.35
N LEU A 233 8.17 14.08 1.46
CA LEU A 233 7.23 12.98 1.76
C LEU A 233 7.05 12.67 3.25
N ASN A 234 7.60 13.49 4.16
CA ASN A 234 7.48 13.26 5.61
C ASN A 234 6.26 13.95 6.24
N HIS A 235 5.14 13.95 5.54
CA HIS A 235 3.87 14.49 6.02
C HIS A 235 2.84 13.38 6.19
N ASP A 236 1.89 13.61 7.10
CA ASP A 236 0.68 12.82 7.23
C ASP A 236 -0.41 13.39 6.31
N THR A 237 -1.33 12.58 5.83
CA THR A 237 -2.46 13.03 5.02
C THR A 237 -3.75 13.01 5.80
N HIS A 238 -4.74 13.76 5.32
CA HIS A 238 -6.10 13.59 5.82
C HIS A 238 -6.56 12.14 5.58
N LYS A 239 -7.29 11.61 6.55
CA LYS A 239 -7.78 10.23 6.49
C LYS A 239 -8.58 9.90 5.22
N ASN A 240 -9.26 10.86 4.60
CA ASN A 240 -10.07 10.69 3.39
C ASN A 240 -9.27 10.83 2.09
N GLU A 241 -7.94 11.00 2.16
CA GLU A 241 -7.12 11.02 0.95
C GLU A 241 -7.23 9.67 0.20
N VAL A 242 -7.52 9.75 -1.10
CA VAL A 242 -7.84 8.58 -1.91
C VAL A 242 -6.75 8.18 -2.90
N LYS A 243 -5.91 9.13 -3.36
CA LYS A 243 -4.90 8.87 -4.37
C LYS A 243 -3.57 8.44 -3.77
N PHE A 244 -3.05 9.23 -2.84
CA PHE A 244 -1.78 8.99 -2.17
C PHE A 244 -1.92 9.35 -0.69
N ASN A 245 -2.10 8.33 0.14
CA ASN A 245 -2.33 8.52 1.56
C ASN A 245 -1.13 8.03 2.36
N VAL A 246 -0.56 8.93 3.15
CA VAL A 246 0.44 8.62 4.17
C VAL A 246 -0.24 8.75 5.52
N TRP A 247 -0.28 7.68 6.28
CA TRP A 247 -0.82 7.67 7.63
C TRP A 247 0.32 7.48 8.62
N TYR A 248 0.66 8.53 9.35
CA TYR A 248 1.56 8.41 10.50
C TYR A 248 0.78 7.81 11.68
N PHE A 249 1.26 6.65 12.14
CA PHE A 249 0.63 5.97 13.27
C PHE A 249 0.92 6.73 14.54
N TYR A 250 -0.13 7.07 15.24
CA TYR A 250 -0.09 7.66 16.58
C TYR A 250 -1.01 6.85 17.48
N ASP A 251 -0.46 6.42 18.61
CA ASP A 251 -1.26 5.80 19.66
C ASP A 251 -1.75 6.89 20.63
N PRO A 252 -3.05 7.23 20.63
CA PRO A 252 -3.59 8.27 21.51
C PRO A 252 -3.48 7.90 23.01
N THR A 253 -3.27 6.61 23.33
CA THR A 253 -3.10 6.14 24.72
C THR A 253 -1.68 6.40 25.23
N ALA A 254 -0.71 6.60 24.36
CA ALA A 254 0.68 6.88 24.71
C ALA A 254 0.91 8.31 25.25
N GLY A 255 -0.13 9.17 25.28
CA GLY A 255 -0.05 10.51 25.88
C GLY A 255 0.84 11.52 25.17
N ALA A 256 1.54 11.15 24.11
CA ALA A 256 2.43 12.04 23.36
C ALA A 256 1.66 12.84 22.30
N PRO A 257 1.93 14.14 22.14
CA PRO A 257 1.29 14.94 21.11
C PRO A 257 1.68 14.44 19.72
N ARG A 258 0.73 14.50 18.78
CA ARG A 258 0.99 14.18 17.36
C ARG A 258 2.06 15.11 16.79
N ALA A 259 3.23 14.57 16.54
CA ALA A 259 4.41 15.33 16.10
C ALA A 259 4.40 15.67 14.60
N VAL A 260 3.43 15.18 13.82
CA VAL A 260 3.43 15.27 12.36
C VAL A 260 2.22 16.05 11.87
N LYS A 261 2.51 17.09 11.08
CA LYS A 261 1.48 17.93 10.47
C LYS A 261 0.78 17.17 9.34
N THR A 262 -0.56 17.23 9.33
CA THR A 262 -1.36 16.80 8.18
C THR A 262 -1.21 17.84 7.05
N GLU A 263 -0.79 17.38 5.87
CA GLU A 263 -0.61 18.23 4.70
C GLU A 263 -1.63 17.85 3.61
N PRO A 264 -2.35 18.83 3.03
CA PRO A 264 -3.29 18.56 1.95
C PRO A 264 -2.56 18.13 0.68
N VAL A 265 -3.11 17.16 -0.03
CA VAL A 265 -2.61 16.70 -1.33
C VAL A 265 -3.15 17.62 -2.42
N LYS A 266 -2.25 18.21 -3.21
CA LYS A 266 -2.55 19.03 -4.39
C LYS A 266 -2.02 18.32 -5.63
N LEU A 267 -2.78 17.32 -6.12
CA LEU A 267 -2.35 16.50 -7.24
C LEU A 267 -2.04 17.32 -8.49
N LYS A 268 -0.86 17.09 -9.08
CA LYS A 268 -0.48 17.61 -10.40
C LYS A 268 -1.46 17.15 -11.50
N TYR A 269 -2.01 15.94 -11.36
CA TYR A 269 -3.07 15.38 -12.22
C TYR A 269 -4.33 15.18 -11.37
N PRO A 270 -5.30 16.13 -11.40
CA PRO A 270 -6.48 16.07 -10.57
C PRO A 270 -7.35 14.86 -10.91
N LEU A 271 -7.90 14.20 -9.88
CA LEU A 271 -8.85 13.12 -10.07
C LEU A 271 -10.19 13.66 -10.64
N PRO A 272 -10.91 12.85 -11.44
CA PRO A 272 -12.25 13.17 -11.90
C PRO A 272 -13.19 13.54 -10.74
N GLN A 273 -14.14 14.45 -10.95
CA GLN A 273 -15.06 14.92 -9.90
C GLN A 273 -15.89 13.79 -9.27
N THR A 274 -16.21 12.74 -10.02
CA THR A 274 -16.92 11.55 -9.52
C THR A 274 -16.18 10.82 -8.41
N VAL A 275 -14.83 10.83 -8.44
CA VAL A 275 -13.99 10.22 -7.40
C VAL A 275 -13.91 11.13 -6.18
N ARG A 276 -13.88 12.46 -6.37
CA ARG A 276 -13.83 13.45 -5.27
C ARG A 276 -15.06 13.44 -4.38
N ARG A 277 -16.26 13.18 -4.95
CA ARG A 277 -17.51 13.12 -4.16
C ARG A 277 -17.56 11.94 -3.20
N ALA A 278 -16.87 10.84 -3.50
CA ALA A 278 -16.79 9.67 -2.62
C ALA A 278 -15.86 9.89 -1.40
N SER A 279 -14.89 10.82 -1.48
CA SER A 279 -13.98 11.12 -0.38
C SER A 279 -14.55 12.04 0.69
N ASN A 280 -15.65 12.75 0.40
CA ASN A 280 -16.28 13.72 1.29
C ASN A 280 -17.50 13.16 2.04
N ARG A 281 -17.83 11.89 1.82
CA ARG A 281 -18.82 11.13 2.59
C ARG A 281 -18.06 10.17 3.55
#